data_43ac5aaef4242570b2aa1316c4c92b94
#
_entry.id   43ac5aaef4242570b2aa1316c4c92b94
#
_cell.length_a   1.000
_cell.length_b   1.000
_cell.length_c   1.000
_cell.angle_alpha   90.00
_cell.angle_beta   90.00
_cell.angle_gamma   90.00
#
_symmetry.space_group_name_H-M   'P 1'
#
loop_
_entity.id
_entity.type
_entity.pdbx_description
1 polymer ?
#
loop_
_entity_poly.entity_id
_entity_poly.type
_entity_poly.pdbx_seq_one_letter_code
_entity_poly.pdbx_strand_id
1 'polypeptide(L)'
;FLSPENSFVDKSGFESGLADIYRKIRQYFYANTDSYENFDMQGIDVDFAAESWSPEFVPYFNWNTINADSDFADKWWSRLYALIYRANVIIDRAGASGVTWSSDEEKNAIIGEAKFLRAWCYHFLGNMWGGVPLVLNETTSAKFDYTRATQEEVYKQCKEDLDFATKWMITVDKQKGGRPPRAAAYQLLTEVDICLKDYDGAVQAASQVINDPNFYLMTQRFGTNKNFKFQGYDYQGPAEPWGDVYWDLFQEGNMNWLEGNHEAIWNMEMDFNILGGGNNKDGGYFVLERWWNPWPWHLVDKDGVPNQLKDTCCGAGTNVLIPTEYAGNQIWQYKDDWNKDIRNSQYNIQRVYYWVNHASKYYGQVITKESMGDPSVYYRSISPAFKKAASAVHHGMFKFDGQNYDGGGIYKDWYIMRLPEVYLLRAEAYLGKNDMLHAAADINAVRNRAQATPVIPGDVNIDLILDERARELYMEEFRLSTLMRLGKLAEYVMKYNNVAIRDGWKLDNHVNKLPIPNYDIEANTKAKLEQNPGY
;
A
#
# COMPACT_ATOMS: atom_id res chain seq x y z
N PHE A 1 -1.63 36.69 -6.07
CA PHE A 1 -2.03 35.50 -6.84
C PHE A 1 -0.77 34.72 -7.19
N LEU A 2 -0.68 33.48 -6.73
CA LEU A 2 0.36 32.55 -7.15
C LEU A 2 -0.07 31.92 -8.47
N SER A 3 0.71 32.14 -9.53
CA SER A 3 0.60 31.40 -10.80
C SER A 3 1.82 30.53 -10.98
N PRO A 4 1.79 29.50 -11.83
CA PRO A 4 2.98 28.70 -12.11
C PRO A 4 4.18 29.57 -12.57
N GLU A 5 3.93 30.66 -13.31
CA GLU A 5 4.98 31.56 -13.82
C GLU A 5 5.75 32.28 -12.72
N ASN A 6 5.09 32.62 -11.62
CA ASN A 6 5.73 33.34 -10.50
C ASN A 6 6.02 32.46 -9.28
N SER A 7 5.66 31.19 -9.34
CA SER A 7 5.95 30.20 -8.27
C SER A 7 7.17 29.34 -8.59
N PHE A 8 7.38 28.99 -9.86
CA PHE A 8 8.51 28.16 -10.30
C PHE A 8 9.68 29.01 -10.81
N VAL A 9 10.31 29.75 -9.92
CA VAL A 9 11.42 30.68 -10.27
C VAL A 9 12.76 30.25 -9.67
N ASP A 10 12.75 29.40 -8.68
CA ASP A 10 13.93 28.86 -8.01
C ASP A 10 13.63 27.47 -7.41
N LYS A 11 14.66 26.83 -6.85
CA LYS A 11 14.58 25.51 -6.21
C LYS A 11 13.43 25.41 -5.20
N SER A 12 13.21 26.43 -4.38
CA SER A 12 12.19 26.42 -3.32
C SER A 12 10.77 26.30 -3.89
N GLY A 13 10.50 26.99 -5.02
CA GLY A 13 9.24 26.87 -5.74
C GLY A 13 9.00 25.46 -6.28
N PHE A 14 10.03 24.85 -6.85
CA PHE A 14 9.95 23.47 -7.34
C PHE A 14 9.83 22.44 -6.21
N GLU A 15 10.55 22.59 -5.11
CA GLU A 15 10.37 21.74 -3.92
C GLU A 15 8.95 21.85 -3.34
N SER A 16 8.35 23.03 -3.36
CA SER A 16 6.95 23.24 -2.96
C SER A 16 5.97 22.53 -3.91
N GLY A 17 6.26 22.52 -5.21
CA GLY A 17 5.49 21.76 -6.21
C GLY A 17 5.57 20.25 -5.99
N LEU A 18 6.75 19.72 -5.69
CA LEU A 18 6.93 18.30 -5.33
C LEU A 18 6.17 17.96 -4.04
N ALA A 19 6.25 18.82 -3.01
CA ALA A 19 5.55 18.63 -1.75
C ALA A 19 4.02 18.56 -1.94
N ASP A 20 3.45 19.34 -2.89
CA ASP A 20 2.02 19.21 -3.23
C ASP A 20 1.70 17.85 -3.85
N ILE A 21 2.57 17.28 -4.69
CA ILE A 21 2.38 15.93 -5.22
C ILE A 21 2.37 14.90 -4.09
N TYR A 22 3.32 14.94 -3.14
CA TYR A 22 3.35 14.02 -1.99
C TYR A 22 2.12 14.16 -1.11
N ARG A 23 1.71 15.41 -0.83
CA ARG A 23 0.47 15.68 -0.09
C ARG A 23 -0.74 15.08 -0.80
N LYS A 24 -0.80 15.18 -2.14
CA LYS A 24 -1.89 14.60 -2.93
C LYS A 24 -1.84 13.08 -2.95
N ILE A 25 -0.67 12.45 -3.06
CA ILE A 25 -0.53 10.98 -2.93
C ILE A 25 -1.10 10.52 -1.59
N ARG A 26 -0.72 11.19 -0.48
CA ARG A 26 -1.27 10.88 0.84
C ARG A 26 -2.80 11.01 0.87
N GLN A 27 -3.34 12.15 0.38
CA GLN A 27 -4.78 12.38 0.37
C GLN A 27 -5.53 11.38 -0.51
N TYR A 28 -4.99 11.03 -1.67
CA TYR A 28 -5.68 10.19 -2.65
C TYR A 28 -5.65 8.71 -2.29
N PHE A 29 -4.58 8.23 -1.65
CA PHE A 29 -4.37 6.79 -1.46
C PHE A 29 -4.35 6.33 0.00
N TYR A 30 -4.20 7.24 0.98
CA TYR A 30 -4.01 6.84 2.38
C TYR A 30 -4.87 7.59 3.39
N ALA A 31 -5.43 8.76 3.05
CA ALA A 31 -6.18 9.58 3.98
C ALA A 31 -7.69 9.33 3.95
N ASN A 32 -8.37 9.62 5.07
CA ASN A 32 -9.79 9.30 5.27
C ASN A 32 -10.76 10.08 4.39
N THR A 33 -10.45 11.32 4.03
CA THR A 33 -11.43 12.22 3.39
C THR A 33 -11.89 11.77 2.01
N ASP A 34 -11.03 11.00 1.31
CA ASP A 34 -11.29 10.54 -0.06
C ASP A 34 -10.96 9.06 -0.25
N SER A 35 -10.74 8.32 0.83
CA SER A 35 -10.01 7.06 0.77
C SER A 35 -10.86 5.80 0.75
N TYR A 36 -12.18 5.89 0.89
CA TYR A 36 -13.05 4.70 0.84
C TYR A 36 -12.89 3.91 -0.45
N GLU A 37 -12.42 4.56 -1.50
CA GLU A 37 -12.30 4.01 -2.84
C GLU A 37 -10.85 3.73 -3.25
N ASN A 38 -9.88 3.99 -2.36
CA ASN A 38 -8.47 4.09 -2.74
C ASN A 38 -7.62 2.91 -2.37
N PHE A 39 -8.11 2.01 -1.55
CA PHE A 39 -7.35 0.83 -1.22
C PHE A 39 -7.59 -0.21 -2.29
N ASP A 40 -6.57 -0.42 -3.10
CA ASP A 40 -6.53 -1.41 -4.16
C ASP A 40 -6.49 -2.86 -3.65
N MET A 41 -6.72 -3.06 -2.35
CA MET A 41 -6.88 -4.37 -1.75
C MET A 41 -8.33 -4.80 -1.57
N GLN A 42 -9.29 -3.97 -2.01
CA GLN A 42 -10.70 -4.20 -1.75
C GLN A 42 -11.28 -5.32 -2.61
N GLY A 43 -11.82 -6.34 -1.94
CA GLY A 43 -12.52 -7.42 -2.61
C GLY A 43 -11.66 -8.29 -3.52
N ILE A 44 -10.38 -8.43 -3.22
CA ILE A 44 -9.42 -9.23 -3.97
C ILE A 44 -9.14 -10.59 -3.28
N ASP A 45 -7.96 -11.15 -3.48
CA ASP A 45 -7.57 -12.43 -2.89
C ASP A 45 -7.25 -12.35 -1.39
N VAL A 46 -6.81 -11.19 -0.89
CA VAL A 46 -6.33 -11.05 0.49
C VAL A 46 -7.38 -10.49 1.45
N ASP A 47 -8.42 -9.82 0.97
CA ASP A 47 -9.50 -9.32 1.79
C ASP A 47 -10.87 -9.23 1.08
N PHE A 48 -11.91 -9.03 1.86
CA PHE A 48 -13.28 -8.81 1.39
C PHE A 48 -14.03 -7.84 2.30
N ALA A 49 -15.07 -7.19 1.77
CA ALA A 49 -15.88 -6.23 2.51
C ALA A 49 -16.75 -6.89 3.58
N ALA A 50 -16.88 -6.24 4.74
CA ALA A 50 -17.85 -6.59 5.76
C ALA A 50 -19.25 -6.13 5.34
N GLU A 51 -20.02 -6.98 4.70
CA GLU A 51 -21.31 -6.70 4.05
C GLU A 51 -22.36 -6.02 4.92
N SER A 52 -22.27 -6.19 6.23
CA SER A 52 -23.29 -5.70 7.16
C SER A 52 -23.12 -4.24 7.56
N TRP A 53 -22.06 -3.57 7.12
CA TRP A 53 -21.74 -2.26 7.68
C TRP A 53 -22.26 -1.08 6.87
N SER A 54 -22.15 -1.15 5.56
CA SER A 54 -22.58 -0.06 4.70
C SER A 54 -22.87 -0.56 3.28
N PRO A 55 -24.15 -0.59 2.86
CA PRO A 55 -24.50 -1.05 1.52
C PRO A 55 -23.86 -0.25 0.39
N GLU A 56 -23.49 1.01 0.65
CA GLU A 56 -22.81 1.87 -0.31
C GLU A 56 -21.39 1.41 -0.66
N PHE A 57 -20.71 0.63 0.21
CA PHE A 57 -19.38 0.09 -0.08
C PHE A 57 -19.40 -1.23 -0.84
N VAL A 58 -20.50 -1.98 -0.76
CA VAL A 58 -20.63 -3.28 -1.43
C VAL A 58 -20.37 -3.21 -2.95
N PRO A 59 -20.84 -2.18 -3.68
CA PRO A 59 -20.57 -2.07 -5.11
C PRO A 59 -19.09 -1.97 -5.48
N TYR A 60 -18.26 -1.39 -4.60
CA TYR A 60 -16.81 -1.27 -4.85
C TYR A 60 -16.05 -2.59 -4.72
N PHE A 61 -16.68 -3.62 -4.15
CA PHE A 61 -16.06 -4.91 -3.85
C PHE A 61 -16.65 -6.07 -4.64
N ASN A 62 -17.51 -5.78 -5.59
CA ASN A 62 -18.13 -6.79 -6.44
C ASN A 62 -17.70 -6.63 -7.90
N TRP A 63 -16.70 -7.39 -8.29
CA TRP A 63 -16.13 -7.36 -9.64
C TRP A 63 -17.11 -7.67 -10.77
N ASN A 64 -18.26 -8.32 -10.46
CA ASN A 64 -19.33 -8.51 -11.47
C ASN A 64 -20.08 -7.21 -11.82
N THR A 65 -19.94 -6.15 -11.02
CA THR A 65 -20.65 -4.89 -11.20
C THR A 65 -19.76 -3.75 -11.70
N ILE A 66 -18.45 -3.95 -11.80
CA ILE A 66 -17.52 -2.95 -12.32
C ILE A 66 -17.83 -2.67 -13.79
N ASN A 67 -18.01 -1.40 -14.12
CA ASN A 67 -18.31 -0.90 -15.46
C ASN A 67 -17.71 0.51 -15.65
N ALA A 68 -17.90 1.08 -16.85
CA ALA A 68 -17.29 2.36 -17.21
C ALA A 68 -17.84 3.59 -16.43
N ASP A 69 -18.92 3.44 -15.70
CA ASP A 69 -19.50 4.47 -14.82
C ASP A 69 -19.14 4.23 -13.34
N SER A 70 -18.28 3.24 -13.05
CA SER A 70 -17.89 2.92 -11.68
C SER A 70 -16.95 3.97 -11.10
N ASP A 71 -17.35 4.61 -10.01
CA ASP A 71 -16.59 5.64 -9.28
C ASP A 71 -15.15 5.20 -8.97
N PHE A 72 -14.96 3.92 -8.64
CA PHE A 72 -13.64 3.37 -8.34
C PHE A 72 -12.67 3.56 -9.52
N ALA A 73 -13.08 3.16 -10.74
CA ALA A 73 -12.23 3.29 -11.92
C ALA A 73 -12.00 4.76 -12.29
N ASP A 74 -13.06 5.60 -12.22
CA ASP A 74 -12.97 7.03 -12.51
C ASP A 74 -12.03 7.76 -11.54
N LYS A 75 -12.17 7.52 -10.24
CA LYS A 75 -11.35 8.21 -9.24
C LYS A 75 -9.87 7.86 -9.33
N TRP A 76 -9.53 6.58 -9.52
CA TRP A 76 -8.15 6.19 -9.74
C TRP A 76 -7.56 6.83 -10.99
N TRP A 77 -8.27 6.76 -12.10
CA TRP A 77 -7.89 7.39 -13.36
C TRP A 77 -7.65 8.89 -13.22
N SER A 78 -8.66 9.62 -12.73
CA SER A 78 -8.61 11.08 -12.56
C SER A 78 -7.47 11.53 -11.65
N ARG A 79 -7.24 10.82 -10.55
CA ARG A 79 -6.19 11.14 -9.57
C ARG A 79 -4.80 10.91 -10.14
N LEU A 80 -4.57 9.81 -10.84
CA LEU A 80 -3.29 9.54 -11.49
C LEU A 80 -2.98 10.60 -12.56
N TYR A 81 -3.93 10.97 -13.40
CA TYR A 81 -3.73 12.05 -14.37
C TYR A 81 -3.55 13.43 -13.73
N ALA A 82 -4.20 13.70 -12.60
CA ALA A 82 -3.96 14.91 -11.84
C ALA A 82 -2.54 15.02 -11.27
N LEU A 83 -1.94 13.89 -10.87
CA LEU A 83 -0.54 13.82 -10.44
C LEU A 83 0.43 13.95 -11.62
N ILE A 84 0.13 13.29 -12.76
CA ILE A 84 0.89 13.42 -14.02
C ILE A 84 0.94 14.88 -14.48
N TYR A 85 -0.19 15.58 -14.45
CA TYR A 85 -0.23 17.01 -14.79
C TYR A 85 0.73 17.83 -13.93
N ARG A 86 0.74 17.62 -12.61
CA ARG A 86 1.64 18.33 -11.69
C ARG A 86 3.12 18.00 -11.96
N ALA A 87 3.42 16.75 -12.24
CA ALA A 87 4.77 16.34 -12.61
C ALA A 87 5.22 17.00 -13.93
N ASN A 88 4.33 17.05 -14.93
CA ASN A 88 4.61 17.71 -16.21
C ASN A 88 4.91 19.21 -16.03
N VAL A 89 4.12 19.91 -15.19
CA VAL A 89 4.39 21.33 -14.88
C VAL A 89 5.81 21.53 -14.32
N ILE A 90 6.23 20.67 -13.39
CA ILE A 90 7.59 20.73 -12.82
C ILE A 90 8.64 20.47 -13.91
N ILE A 91 8.48 19.42 -14.70
CA ILE A 91 9.43 19.01 -15.73
C ILE A 91 9.62 20.11 -16.78
N ASP A 92 8.51 20.63 -17.33
CA ASP A 92 8.56 21.62 -18.41
C ASP A 92 9.09 22.96 -17.91
N ARG A 93 8.65 23.41 -16.75
CA ARG A 93 9.03 24.70 -16.19
C ARG A 93 10.46 24.74 -15.64
N ALA A 94 11.03 23.60 -15.24
CA ALA A 94 12.42 23.56 -14.79
C ALA A 94 13.43 23.99 -15.88
N GLY A 95 13.06 23.93 -17.15
CA GLY A 95 13.84 24.39 -18.28
C GLY A 95 13.54 25.81 -18.74
N ALA A 96 12.56 26.50 -18.13
CA ALA A 96 12.11 27.83 -18.59
C ALA A 96 13.19 28.91 -18.36
N SER A 97 13.16 29.93 -19.23
CA SER A 97 14.01 31.11 -19.05
C SER A 97 13.57 31.90 -17.82
N GLY A 98 14.53 32.29 -16.98
CA GLY A 98 14.27 33.05 -15.74
C GLY A 98 14.25 32.19 -14.47
N VAL A 99 14.34 30.86 -14.57
CA VAL A 99 14.55 29.99 -13.41
C VAL A 99 16.02 29.99 -12.99
N THR A 100 16.28 30.18 -11.70
CA THR A 100 17.64 30.19 -11.15
C THR A 100 17.94 28.85 -10.47
N TRP A 101 18.99 28.19 -10.95
CA TRP A 101 19.54 26.95 -10.38
C TRP A 101 20.98 27.17 -9.90
N SER A 102 21.37 26.53 -8.80
CA SER A 102 22.74 26.57 -8.32
C SER A 102 23.68 25.71 -9.18
N SER A 103 23.15 24.64 -9.77
CA SER A 103 23.84 23.75 -10.71
C SER A 103 22.87 22.92 -11.55
N ASP A 104 23.40 22.29 -12.60
CA ASP A 104 22.65 21.35 -13.42
C ASP A 104 22.25 20.09 -12.61
N GLU A 105 23.06 19.67 -11.65
CA GLU A 105 22.77 18.54 -10.77
C GLU A 105 21.52 18.84 -9.90
N GLU A 106 21.43 20.04 -9.36
CA GLU A 106 20.26 20.49 -8.57
C GLU A 106 19.00 20.47 -9.43
N LYS A 107 19.07 21.07 -10.62
CA LYS A 107 17.97 21.07 -11.59
C LYS A 107 17.53 19.65 -11.96
N ASN A 108 18.51 18.81 -12.33
CA ASN A 108 18.23 17.45 -12.79
C ASN A 108 17.74 16.54 -11.66
N ALA A 109 18.12 16.78 -10.41
CA ALA A 109 17.56 16.07 -9.26
C ALA A 109 16.05 16.33 -9.11
N ILE A 110 15.61 17.58 -9.23
CA ILE A 110 14.18 17.97 -9.19
C ILE A 110 13.42 17.35 -10.39
N ILE A 111 13.97 17.46 -11.61
CA ILE A 111 13.37 16.85 -12.80
C ILE A 111 13.30 15.33 -12.64
N GLY A 112 14.34 14.70 -12.11
CA GLY A 112 14.38 13.25 -11.88
C GLY A 112 13.30 12.77 -10.93
N GLU A 113 13.06 13.51 -9.85
CA GLU A 113 12.00 13.21 -8.90
C GLU A 113 10.61 13.38 -9.51
N ALA A 114 10.38 14.45 -10.29
CA ALA A 114 9.13 14.65 -11.00
C ALA A 114 8.87 13.57 -12.08
N LYS A 115 9.93 13.16 -12.81
CA LYS A 115 9.86 12.06 -13.77
C LYS A 115 9.58 10.70 -13.09
N PHE A 116 10.20 10.42 -11.95
CA PHE A 116 9.88 9.25 -11.14
C PHE A 116 8.40 9.23 -10.75
N LEU A 117 7.85 10.34 -10.27
CA LEU A 117 6.44 10.45 -9.89
C LEU A 117 5.49 10.29 -11.09
N ARG A 118 5.88 10.79 -12.27
CA ARG A 118 5.13 10.58 -13.51
C ARG A 118 5.16 9.10 -13.93
N ALA A 119 6.32 8.47 -13.89
CA ALA A 119 6.47 7.05 -14.18
C ALA A 119 5.68 6.18 -13.19
N TRP A 120 5.66 6.53 -11.90
CA TRP A 120 4.87 5.86 -10.88
C TRP A 120 3.37 5.88 -11.22
N CYS A 121 2.86 7.02 -11.65
CA CYS A 121 1.46 7.13 -12.09
C CYS A 121 1.17 6.33 -13.37
N TYR A 122 2.03 6.44 -14.39
CA TYR A 122 1.85 5.69 -15.64
C TYR A 122 2.03 4.19 -15.47
N HIS A 123 2.86 3.75 -14.54
CA HIS A 123 2.98 2.35 -14.18
C HIS A 123 1.64 1.77 -13.69
N PHE A 124 0.93 2.45 -12.78
CA PHE A 124 -0.42 2.04 -12.36
C PHE A 124 -1.42 2.07 -13.51
N LEU A 125 -1.41 3.12 -14.31
CA LEU A 125 -2.27 3.20 -15.49
C LEU A 125 -2.01 2.04 -16.45
N GLY A 126 -0.75 1.71 -16.72
CA GLY A 126 -0.35 0.58 -17.55
C GLY A 126 -0.78 -0.77 -16.97
N ASN A 127 -0.62 -0.97 -15.66
CA ASN A 127 -1.01 -2.21 -15.00
C ASN A 127 -2.52 -2.40 -15.00
N MET A 128 -3.29 -1.35 -14.66
CA MET A 128 -4.73 -1.47 -14.38
C MET A 128 -5.61 -1.22 -15.62
N TRP A 129 -5.21 -0.37 -16.57
CA TRP A 129 -5.98 -0.11 -17.81
C TRP A 129 -5.31 -0.60 -19.08
N GLY A 130 -4.02 -0.92 -19.03
CA GLY A 130 -3.23 -1.29 -20.19
C GLY A 130 -2.79 -0.05 -20.98
N GLY A 131 -3.21 0.06 -22.24
CA GLY A 131 -2.91 1.26 -23.05
C GLY A 131 -3.75 2.45 -22.62
N VAL A 132 -3.12 3.63 -22.50
CA VAL A 132 -3.74 4.88 -22.05
C VAL A 132 -3.16 6.09 -22.80
N PRO A 133 -3.81 7.28 -22.79
CA PRO A 133 -3.21 8.47 -23.35
C PRO A 133 -1.91 8.87 -22.65
N LEU A 134 -0.84 9.10 -23.41
CA LEU A 134 0.40 9.67 -22.91
C LEU A 134 0.37 11.20 -22.98
N VAL A 135 0.30 11.84 -21.82
CA VAL A 135 0.33 13.30 -21.66
C VAL A 135 1.66 13.66 -20.99
N LEU A 136 2.63 14.12 -21.80
CA LEU A 136 4.02 14.27 -21.37
C LEU A 136 4.45 15.71 -21.11
N ASN A 137 3.56 16.68 -21.41
CA ASN A 137 3.84 18.11 -21.26
C ASN A 137 2.74 18.77 -20.43
N GLU A 138 3.03 19.96 -19.92
CA GLU A 138 2.05 20.84 -19.27
C GLU A 138 0.88 21.13 -20.21
N THR A 139 -0.34 20.84 -19.77
CA THR A 139 -1.55 21.16 -20.54
C THR A 139 -1.99 22.58 -20.22
N THR A 140 -1.87 23.48 -21.18
CA THR A 140 -2.20 24.91 -21.02
C THR A 140 -3.56 25.30 -21.61
N SER A 141 -4.22 24.38 -22.32
CA SER A 141 -5.54 24.59 -22.94
C SER A 141 -6.32 23.28 -22.99
N ALA A 142 -7.65 23.38 -23.08
CA ALA A 142 -8.51 22.21 -23.20
C ALA A 142 -8.18 21.40 -24.47
N LYS A 143 -8.02 20.09 -24.32
CA LYS A 143 -7.74 19.14 -25.38
C LYS A 143 -8.82 18.05 -25.41
N PHE A 144 -9.29 17.68 -26.60
CA PHE A 144 -10.42 16.78 -26.81
C PHE A 144 -10.15 15.70 -27.86
N ASP A 145 -8.86 15.48 -28.19
CA ASP A 145 -8.38 14.58 -29.24
C ASP A 145 -7.34 13.59 -28.72
N TYR A 146 -7.53 13.11 -27.50
CA TYR A 146 -6.66 12.09 -26.93
C TYR A 146 -6.81 10.75 -27.64
N THR A 147 -5.70 10.07 -27.85
CA THR A 147 -5.63 8.68 -28.34
C THR A 147 -4.85 7.82 -27.36
N ARG A 148 -5.18 6.56 -27.30
CA ARG A 148 -4.46 5.61 -26.43
C ARG A 148 -3.12 5.22 -27.05
N ALA A 149 -2.05 5.28 -26.26
CA ALA A 149 -0.85 4.52 -26.51
C ALA A 149 -1.10 3.04 -26.17
N THR A 150 -0.32 2.14 -26.70
CA THR A 150 -0.30 0.74 -26.28
C THR A 150 0.26 0.60 -24.86
N GLN A 151 -0.04 -0.49 -24.18
CA GLN A 151 0.51 -0.76 -22.85
C GLN A 151 2.06 -0.80 -22.87
N GLU A 152 2.64 -1.36 -23.93
CA GLU A 152 4.10 -1.42 -24.10
C GLU A 152 4.70 -0.01 -24.25
N GLU A 153 4.06 0.89 -25.00
CA GLU A 153 4.50 2.28 -25.13
C GLU A 153 4.41 3.02 -23.79
N VAL A 154 3.37 2.76 -22.98
CA VAL A 154 3.26 3.32 -21.63
C VAL A 154 4.44 2.88 -20.76
N TYR A 155 4.79 1.59 -20.75
CA TYR A 155 5.94 1.10 -19.99
C TYR A 155 7.29 1.60 -20.53
N LYS A 156 7.44 1.75 -21.86
CA LYS A 156 8.62 2.39 -22.44
C LYS A 156 8.78 3.84 -21.97
N GLN A 157 7.69 4.59 -21.90
CA GLN A 157 7.73 5.94 -21.34
C GLN A 157 8.11 5.95 -19.87
N CYS A 158 7.58 5.01 -19.07
CA CYS A 158 8.01 4.83 -17.68
C CYS A 158 9.53 4.57 -17.59
N LYS A 159 10.05 3.67 -18.45
CA LYS A 159 11.49 3.35 -18.48
C LYS A 159 12.33 4.58 -18.81
N GLU A 160 11.97 5.36 -19.83
CA GLU A 160 12.68 6.60 -20.19
C GLU A 160 12.73 7.60 -19.02
N ASP A 161 11.62 7.78 -18.31
CA ASP A 161 11.57 8.64 -17.14
C ASP A 161 12.41 8.11 -15.98
N LEU A 162 12.41 6.78 -15.77
CA LEU A 162 13.16 6.13 -14.71
C LEU A 162 14.66 6.05 -15.00
N ASP A 163 15.06 5.89 -16.25
CA ASP A 163 16.48 5.96 -16.66
C ASP A 163 17.07 7.35 -16.35
N PHE A 164 16.28 8.41 -16.49
CA PHE A 164 16.68 9.74 -16.05
C PHE A 164 16.67 9.84 -14.51
N ALA A 165 15.63 9.36 -13.86
CA ALA A 165 15.48 9.43 -12.42
C ALA A 165 16.60 8.69 -11.66
N THR A 166 16.93 7.46 -12.09
CA THR A 166 18.02 6.66 -11.49
C THR A 166 19.39 7.33 -11.61
N LYS A 167 19.60 8.16 -12.62
CA LYS A 167 20.83 8.92 -12.79
C LYS A 167 20.92 10.13 -11.85
N TRP A 168 19.81 10.84 -11.63
CA TRP A 168 19.84 12.18 -11.05
C TRP A 168 19.22 12.30 -9.67
N MET A 169 18.32 11.40 -9.26
CA MET A 169 17.74 11.46 -7.91
C MET A 169 18.79 11.26 -6.83
N ILE A 170 18.54 11.82 -5.67
CA ILE A 170 19.46 11.84 -4.52
C ILE A 170 19.42 10.47 -3.81
N THR A 171 20.55 10.05 -3.26
CA THR A 171 20.67 8.83 -2.44
C THR A 171 20.01 9.01 -1.07
N VAL A 172 19.61 7.90 -0.42
CA VAL A 172 18.83 7.94 0.83
C VAL A 172 19.56 8.65 1.97
N ASP A 173 20.88 8.51 2.05
CA ASP A 173 21.73 9.16 3.06
C ASP A 173 21.78 10.70 2.94
N LYS A 174 21.37 11.25 1.80
CA LYS A 174 21.31 12.68 1.50
C LYS A 174 19.89 13.21 1.32
N GLN A 175 18.90 12.33 1.23
CA GLN A 175 17.52 12.70 1.00
C GLN A 175 16.87 13.19 2.29
N LYS A 176 15.93 14.13 2.15
CA LYS A 176 15.06 14.55 3.24
C LYS A 176 13.95 13.53 3.41
N GLY A 177 13.45 13.38 4.65
CA GLY A 177 12.33 12.49 4.95
C GLY A 177 11.12 12.74 4.06
N GLY A 178 10.36 11.69 3.75
CA GLY A 178 9.16 11.69 2.90
C GLY A 178 9.39 11.83 1.39
N ARG A 179 10.58 12.21 0.96
CA ARG A 179 10.92 12.28 -0.47
C ARG A 179 11.52 10.96 -0.95
N PRO A 180 11.13 10.47 -2.15
CA PRO A 180 11.68 9.23 -2.68
C PRO A 180 13.18 9.38 -3.01
N PRO A 181 14.04 8.50 -2.51
CA PRO A 181 15.44 8.45 -2.90
C PRO A 181 15.60 7.74 -4.25
N ARG A 182 16.82 7.78 -4.79
CA ARG A 182 17.21 7.08 -6.03
C ARG A 182 16.84 5.57 -6.00
N ALA A 183 16.91 4.94 -4.85
CA ALA A 183 16.53 3.54 -4.67
C ALA A 183 15.06 3.26 -5.04
N ALA A 184 14.15 4.22 -4.81
CA ALA A 184 12.76 4.11 -5.23
C ALA A 184 12.63 4.06 -6.77
N ALA A 185 13.44 4.85 -7.49
CA ALA A 185 13.46 4.80 -8.95
C ALA A 185 13.99 3.46 -9.46
N TYR A 186 15.01 2.87 -8.85
CA TYR A 186 15.49 1.54 -9.21
C TYR A 186 14.46 0.44 -8.90
N GLN A 187 13.75 0.51 -7.78
CA GLN A 187 12.68 -0.44 -7.47
C GLN A 187 11.58 -0.40 -8.54
N LEU A 188 11.10 0.78 -8.90
CA LEU A 188 10.07 0.93 -9.93
C LEU A 188 10.58 0.52 -11.31
N LEU A 189 11.84 0.85 -11.66
CA LEU A 189 12.48 0.41 -12.91
C LEU A 189 12.54 -1.12 -12.98
N THR A 190 12.81 -1.80 -11.86
CA THR A 190 12.78 -3.27 -11.80
C THR A 190 11.44 -3.82 -12.27
N GLU A 191 10.33 -3.29 -11.75
CA GLU A 191 9.00 -3.76 -12.13
C GLU A 191 8.64 -3.39 -13.58
N VAL A 192 8.99 -2.18 -14.03
CA VAL A 192 8.78 -1.76 -15.42
C VAL A 192 9.57 -2.63 -16.39
N ASP A 193 10.81 -2.98 -16.08
CA ASP A 193 11.63 -3.88 -16.90
C ASP A 193 11.03 -5.31 -16.93
N ILE A 194 10.46 -5.81 -15.84
CA ILE A 194 9.68 -7.06 -15.84
C ILE A 194 8.48 -6.95 -16.79
N CYS A 195 7.73 -5.84 -16.75
CA CYS A 195 6.59 -5.61 -17.64
C CYS A 195 7.01 -5.60 -19.12
N LEU A 196 8.19 -5.06 -19.43
CA LEU A 196 8.79 -5.05 -20.77
C LEU A 196 9.48 -6.38 -21.14
N LYS A 197 9.53 -7.35 -20.20
CA LYS A 197 10.28 -8.62 -20.33
C LYS A 197 11.79 -8.44 -20.50
N ASP A 198 12.31 -7.27 -20.09
CA ASP A 198 13.73 -7.01 -19.95
C ASP A 198 14.22 -7.51 -18.59
N TYR A 199 14.23 -8.84 -18.43
CA TYR A 199 14.57 -9.46 -17.15
C TYR A 199 16.03 -9.22 -16.73
N ASP A 200 16.93 -9.02 -17.68
CA ASP A 200 18.33 -8.66 -17.38
C ASP A 200 18.41 -7.24 -16.81
N GLY A 201 17.71 -6.29 -17.42
CA GLY A 201 17.55 -4.93 -16.91
C GLY A 201 16.95 -4.93 -15.50
N ALA A 202 15.87 -5.69 -15.29
CA ALA A 202 15.21 -5.83 -13.99
C ALA A 202 16.16 -6.35 -12.91
N VAL A 203 16.94 -7.41 -13.19
CA VAL A 203 17.94 -7.94 -12.24
C VAL A 203 19.01 -6.89 -11.93
N GLN A 204 19.47 -6.13 -12.95
CA GLN A 204 20.46 -5.07 -12.74
C GLN A 204 19.90 -3.94 -11.88
N ALA A 205 18.68 -3.45 -12.16
CA ALA A 205 18.03 -2.39 -11.40
C ALA A 205 17.81 -2.78 -9.92
N ALA A 206 17.23 -3.95 -9.67
CA ALA A 206 17.04 -4.47 -8.31
C ALA A 206 18.37 -4.60 -7.55
N SER A 207 19.41 -5.05 -8.24
CA SER A 207 20.74 -5.23 -7.65
C SER A 207 21.40 -3.91 -7.22
N GLN A 208 21.02 -2.76 -7.81
CA GLN A 208 21.47 -1.45 -7.35
C GLN A 208 20.95 -1.12 -5.96
N VAL A 209 19.76 -1.58 -5.60
CA VAL A 209 19.19 -1.38 -4.26
C VAL A 209 19.70 -2.44 -3.29
N ILE A 210 19.67 -3.72 -3.67
CA ILE A 210 20.04 -4.84 -2.78
C ILE A 210 21.52 -4.80 -2.37
N ASN A 211 22.39 -4.30 -3.26
CA ASN A 211 23.82 -4.18 -2.99
C ASN A 211 24.22 -2.81 -2.39
N ASP A 212 23.29 -1.88 -2.25
CA ASP A 212 23.56 -0.59 -1.59
C ASP A 212 23.69 -0.83 -0.07
N PRO A 213 24.83 -0.48 0.56
CA PRO A 213 25.04 -0.71 2.00
C PRO A 213 24.08 0.08 2.90
N ASN A 214 23.36 1.05 2.36
CA ASN A 214 22.34 1.78 3.08
C ASN A 214 21.06 0.96 3.33
N PHE A 215 20.88 -0.14 2.59
CA PHE A 215 19.69 -0.97 2.68
C PHE A 215 20.04 -2.41 3.07
N TYR A 216 19.36 -2.94 4.07
CA TYR A 216 19.46 -4.34 4.47
C TYR A 216 18.22 -4.76 5.25
N LEU A 217 17.93 -6.08 5.23
CA LEU A 217 16.81 -6.64 5.97
C LEU A 217 17.12 -6.61 7.47
N MET A 218 16.21 -6.08 8.26
CA MET A 218 16.35 -5.94 9.71
C MET A 218 16.21 -7.30 10.39
N THR A 219 17.25 -7.74 11.10
CA THR A 219 17.30 -9.05 11.79
C THR A 219 17.37 -8.93 13.30
N GLN A 220 17.52 -7.73 13.83
CA GLN A 220 17.62 -7.46 15.26
C GLN A 220 16.56 -6.44 15.66
N ARG A 221 16.04 -6.56 16.89
CA ARG A 221 15.13 -5.57 17.48
C ARG A 221 15.76 -4.18 17.46
N PHE A 222 14.99 -3.18 17.06
CA PHE A 222 15.47 -1.81 16.90
C PHE A 222 14.41 -0.76 17.28
N GLY A 223 14.83 0.50 17.28
CA GLY A 223 13.97 1.66 17.45
C GLY A 223 13.44 1.87 18.88
N THR A 224 12.46 2.75 18.99
CA THR A 224 11.93 3.26 20.27
C THR A 224 11.17 2.20 21.06
N ASN A 225 10.48 1.29 20.36
CA ASN A 225 9.58 0.32 20.99
C ASN A 225 10.20 -1.07 21.22
N LYS A 226 11.51 -1.26 20.98
CA LYS A 226 12.18 -2.58 21.17
C LYS A 226 12.09 -3.13 22.60
N ASN A 227 11.89 -2.27 23.59
CA ASN A 227 11.72 -2.64 25.00
C ASN A 227 10.28 -2.41 25.48
N PHE A 228 9.32 -2.21 24.56
CA PHE A 228 7.94 -1.99 24.91
C PHE A 228 7.40 -3.17 25.71
N LYS A 229 6.75 -2.86 26.83
CA LYS A 229 6.07 -3.86 27.65
C LYS A 229 4.58 -3.66 27.49
N PHE A 230 3.93 -4.63 26.89
CA PHE A 230 2.48 -4.64 26.86
C PHE A 230 1.95 -4.86 28.27
N GLN A 231 1.28 -3.86 28.79
CA GLN A 231 0.53 -3.98 30.06
C GLN A 231 -0.80 -4.67 29.75
N GLY A 232 -0.74 -5.92 29.28
CA GLY A 232 -1.93 -6.66 28.89
C GLY A 232 -3.00 -6.68 29.96
N TYR A 233 -4.14 -7.21 29.62
CA TYR A 233 -5.17 -7.53 30.58
C TYR A 233 -4.61 -8.55 31.58
N ASP A 234 -5.08 -8.54 32.82
CA ASP A 234 -4.58 -9.39 33.92
C ASP A 234 -4.45 -10.88 33.58
N TYR A 235 -5.14 -11.35 32.56
CA TYR A 235 -5.16 -12.73 32.07
C TYR A 235 -4.18 -13.03 30.92
N GLN A 236 -3.45 -12.07 30.40
CA GLN A 236 -2.55 -12.26 29.25
C GLN A 236 -1.09 -12.60 29.62
N GLY A 237 -0.82 -12.80 30.90
CA GLY A 237 0.51 -13.18 31.41
C GLY A 237 1.47 -12.02 31.67
N PRO A 238 2.71 -12.29 32.09
CA PRO A 238 3.67 -11.28 32.49
C PRO A 238 4.08 -10.38 31.35
N ALA A 239 4.35 -9.11 31.66
CA ALA A 239 4.80 -8.09 30.74
C ALA A 239 6.27 -8.30 30.33
N GLU A 240 6.54 -9.31 29.53
CA GLU A 240 7.83 -9.46 28.86
C GLU A 240 7.95 -8.40 27.73
N PRO A 241 9.16 -8.11 27.25
CA PRO A 241 9.31 -7.26 26.08
C PRO A 241 8.45 -7.77 24.93
N TRP A 242 7.47 -6.96 24.52
CA TRP A 242 6.51 -7.32 23.48
C TRP A 242 7.11 -7.10 22.09
N GLY A 243 6.77 -7.98 21.17
CA GLY A 243 7.14 -7.83 19.77
C GLY A 243 8.37 -8.65 19.35
N ASP A 244 8.60 -8.64 18.06
CA ASP A 244 9.77 -9.20 17.38
C ASP A 244 10.32 -8.14 16.39
N VAL A 245 11.37 -8.47 15.62
CA VAL A 245 11.94 -7.52 14.66
C VAL A 245 10.96 -7.12 13.56
N TYR A 246 10.04 -8.01 13.18
CA TYR A 246 9.03 -7.68 12.18
C TYR A 246 7.98 -6.71 12.73
N TRP A 247 7.58 -6.88 13.99
CA TRP A 247 6.71 -5.93 14.68
C TRP A 247 7.35 -4.55 14.82
N ASP A 248 8.66 -4.48 15.10
CA ASP A 248 9.38 -3.20 15.20
C ASP A 248 9.33 -2.37 13.92
N LEU A 249 9.30 -3.03 12.72
CA LEU A 249 9.21 -2.34 11.43
C LEU A 249 7.98 -1.44 11.29
N PHE A 250 6.90 -1.73 12.01
CA PHE A 250 5.61 -1.05 11.86
C PHE A 250 5.25 -0.16 13.06
N GLN A 251 6.22 0.12 13.92
CA GLN A 251 5.98 0.98 15.07
C GLN A 251 6.25 2.45 14.73
N GLU A 252 5.45 3.35 15.29
CA GLU A 252 5.67 4.79 15.20
C GLU A 252 7.09 5.14 15.67
N GLY A 253 7.78 5.98 14.92
CA GLY A 253 9.17 6.35 15.17
C GLY A 253 10.20 5.28 14.76
N ASN A 254 9.79 4.27 13.98
CA ASN A 254 10.66 3.21 13.45
C ASN A 254 10.49 3.01 11.93
N MET A 255 9.63 3.77 11.27
CA MET A 255 9.24 3.43 9.91
C MET A 255 10.13 4.07 8.85
N ASN A 256 10.87 5.12 9.18
CA ASN A 256 11.74 5.81 8.24
C ASN A 256 13.19 5.34 8.30
N TRP A 257 13.90 5.48 7.18
CA TRP A 257 15.33 5.20 7.11
C TRP A 257 16.12 6.02 8.14
N LEU A 258 15.77 7.29 8.33
CA LEU A 258 16.38 8.17 9.34
C LEU A 258 16.11 7.74 10.80
N GLU A 259 15.13 6.90 11.03
CA GLU A 259 14.79 6.30 12.33
C GLU A 259 15.52 4.97 12.55
N GLY A 260 16.42 4.59 11.65
CA GLY A 260 17.23 3.37 11.71
C GLY A 260 16.58 2.14 11.05
N ASN A 261 15.54 2.34 10.25
CA ASN A 261 14.91 1.28 9.49
C ASN A 261 15.50 1.17 8.08
N HIS A 262 16.48 0.30 7.92
CA HIS A 262 17.19 0.12 6.66
C HIS A 262 16.42 -0.70 5.61
N GLU A 263 15.19 -1.15 5.90
CA GLU A 263 14.27 -1.69 4.91
C GLU A 263 13.42 -0.61 4.23
N ALA A 264 13.26 0.56 4.85
CA ALA A 264 12.45 1.65 4.34
C ALA A 264 13.11 2.33 3.13
N ILE A 265 12.43 2.34 1.98
CA ILE A 265 12.89 3.00 0.77
C ILE A 265 12.14 4.32 0.56
N TRP A 266 10.82 4.27 0.56
CA TRP A 266 9.98 5.47 0.42
C TRP A 266 8.73 5.33 1.27
N ASN A 267 8.46 6.35 2.08
CA ASN A 267 7.32 6.39 2.99
C ASN A 267 6.42 7.57 2.69
N MET A 268 5.14 7.36 2.91
CA MET A 268 4.19 8.42 3.15
C MET A 268 4.37 8.87 4.61
N GLU A 269 4.70 10.13 4.83
CA GLU A 269 4.87 10.69 6.16
C GLU A 269 3.59 11.34 6.68
N MET A 270 3.30 11.11 7.96
CA MET A 270 2.19 11.73 8.69
C MET A 270 2.66 12.29 10.03
N ASP A 271 2.33 13.55 10.30
CA ASP A 271 2.57 14.19 11.60
C ASP A 271 1.41 15.11 11.94
N PHE A 272 0.77 14.83 13.09
CA PHE A 272 -0.36 15.63 13.58
C PHE A 272 0.01 17.09 13.84
N ASN A 273 1.24 17.36 14.27
CA ASN A 273 1.69 18.68 14.72
C ASN A 273 2.23 19.55 13.57
N ILE A 274 2.43 18.98 12.38
CA ILE A 274 2.95 19.69 11.23
C ILE A 274 1.78 20.13 10.33
N LEU A 275 1.73 21.40 9.97
CA LEU A 275 0.78 21.91 9.00
C LEU A 275 0.96 21.19 7.64
N GLY A 276 -0.11 20.61 7.13
CA GLY A 276 -0.03 19.74 5.95
C GLY A 276 0.36 18.29 6.28
N GLY A 277 0.61 17.95 7.54
CA GLY A 277 1.04 16.64 8.01
C GLY A 277 -0.06 15.57 8.10
N GLY A 278 -1.29 15.88 7.67
CA GLY A 278 -2.38 14.90 7.61
C GLY A 278 -3.35 14.95 8.77
N ASN A 279 -3.43 16.06 9.52
CA ASN A 279 -4.48 16.23 10.51
C ASN A 279 -5.85 16.47 9.84
N ASN A 280 -6.94 16.40 10.62
CA ASN A 280 -8.30 16.57 10.09
C ASN A 280 -8.56 17.88 9.35
N LYS A 281 -7.77 18.93 9.62
CA LYS A 281 -7.89 20.22 8.94
C LYS A 281 -7.21 20.21 7.56
N ASP A 282 -6.27 19.30 7.36
CA ASP A 282 -5.40 19.22 6.18
C ASP A 282 -5.80 18.12 5.19
N GLY A 283 -6.91 17.44 5.42
CA GLY A 283 -7.36 16.40 4.50
C GLY A 283 -7.15 14.98 4.98
N GLY A 284 -7.29 14.75 6.27
CA GLY A 284 -7.52 13.44 6.80
C GLY A 284 -6.33 12.76 7.46
N TYR A 285 -6.64 11.74 8.20
CA TYR A 285 -5.75 10.92 8.99
C TYR A 285 -5.65 9.51 8.38
N PHE A 286 -4.63 8.77 8.77
CA PHE A 286 -4.42 7.40 8.34
C PHE A 286 -5.50 6.45 8.90
N VAL A 287 -6.13 5.65 8.04
CA VAL A 287 -7.33 4.89 8.39
C VAL A 287 -7.15 3.37 8.35
N LEU A 288 -5.95 2.87 8.01
CA LEU A 288 -5.76 1.42 7.83
C LEU A 288 -6.13 0.63 9.10
N GLU A 289 -5.76 1.13 10.29
CA GLU A 289 -6.15 0.48 11.54
C GLU A 289 -7.67 0.35 11.66
N ARG A 290 -8.40 1.45 11.38
CA ARG A 290 -9.86 1.46 11.48
C ARG A 290 -10.50 0.47 10.51
N TRP A 291 -9.96 0.31 9.34
CA TRP A 291 -10.58 -0.46 8.28
C TRP A 291 -10.26 -1.94 8.31
N TRP A 292 -9.02 -2.31 8.62
CA TRP A 292 -8.56 -3.69 8.60
C TRP A 292 -8.56 -4.38 9.96
N ASN A 293 -8.66 -3.63 11.07
CA ASN A 293 -8.68 -4.26 12.36
C ASN A 293 -10.12 -4.55 12.84
N PRO A 294 -10.34 -5.67 13.51
CA PRO A 294 -11.65 -6.11 13.95
C PRO A 294 -12.27 -5.20 15.01
N TRP A 295 -13.54 -5.44 15.33
CA TRP A 295 -14.36 -4.59 16.18
C TRP A 295 -14.75 -5.24 17.52
N PRO A 296 -13.84 -5.90 18.27
CA PRO A 296 -14.17 -6.61 19.51
C PRO A 296 -14.63 -5.69 20.64
N TRP A 297 -14.23 -4.42 20.61
CA TRP A 297 -14.60 -3.43 21.63
C TRP A 297 -16.07 -3.00 21.56
N HIS A 298 -16.79 -3.29 20.46
CA HIS A 298 -18.21 -3.00 20.30
C HIS A 298 -19.11 -4.17 20.69
N LEU A 299 -18.53 -5.32 20.99
CA LEU A 299 -19.29 -6.50 21.36
C LEU A 299 -19.99 -6.34 22.71
N VAL A 300 -21.12 -6.97 22.79
CA VAL A 300 -21.89 -7.15 24.04
C VAL A 300 -21.94 -8.64 24.32
N ASP A 301 -21.69 -9.03 25.57
CA ASP A 301 -21.80 -10.42 25.97
C ASP A 301 -23.27 -10.88 26.06
N LYS A 302 -23.48 -12.15 26.30
CA LYS A 302 -24.81 -12.78 26.36
C LYS A 302 -25.71 -12.21 27.47
N ASP A 303 -25.13 -11.59 28.48
CA ASP A 303 -25.87 -10.99 29.60
C ASP A 303 -26.05 -9.46 29.41
N GLY A 304 -25.65 -8.91 28.27
CA GLY A 304 -25.82 -7.50 27.94
C GLY A 304 -24.67 -6.60 28.41
N VAL A 305 -23.54 -7.15 28.87
CA VAL A 305 -22.40 -6.35 29.32
C VAL A 305 -21.50 -6.03 28.13
N PRO A 306 -21.26 -4.75 27.80
CA PRO A 306 -20.41 -4.36 26.67
C PRO A 306 -18.93 -4.61 26.97
N ASN A 307 -18.17 -5.04 25.95
CA ASN A 307 -16.74 -5.28 26.07
C ASN A 307 -15.92 -3.98 26.26
N GLN A 308 -16.25 -2.93 25.57
CA GLN A 308 -15.89 -1.50 25.70
C GLN A 308 -14.41 -1.13 25.82
N LEU A 309 -13.46 -2.04 25.74
CA LEU A 309 -12.06 -1.67 25.76
C LEU A 309 -11.47 -1.66 24.34
N LYS A 310 -11.14 -0.47 23.88
CA LYS A 310 -10.21 -0.25 22.78
C LYS A 310 -8.82 -0.54 23.31
N ASP A 311 -8.12 -1.49 22.74
CA ASP A 311 -6.81 -1.88 23.22
C ASP A 311 -5.71 -1.52 22.22
N THR A 312 -4.47 -1.51 22.71
CA THR A 312 -3.28 -1.27 21.89
C THR A 312 -2.94 -2.45 20.98
N CYS A 313 -3.61 -3.58 21.13
CA CYS A 313 -3.36 -4.79 20.34
C CYS A 313 -4.09 -4.77 19.00
N CYS A 314 -5.34 -4.35 18.97
CA CYS A 314 -6.15 -4.26 17.74
C CYS A 314 -6.67 -2.85 17.46
N GLY A 315 -6.34 -1.89 18.31
CA GLY A 315 -6.69 -0.49 18.10
C GLY A 315 -8.19 -0.21 18.11
N ALA A 316 -8.58 0.78 17.34
CA ALA A 316 -9.97 1.23 17.18
C ALA A 316 -10.60 0.71 15.88
N GLY A 317 -10.30 -0.51 15.49
CA GLY A 317 -10.81 -1.14 14.27
C GLY A 317 -12.33 -1.15 14.19
N THR A 318 -12.85 -1.09 12.98
CA THR A 318 -14.28 -1.26 12.65
C THR A 318 -14.49 -2.34 11.60
N ASN A 319 -13.39 -2.93 11.14
CA ASN A 319 -13.37 -4.09 10.24
C ASN A 319 -14.22 -3.87 8.98
N VAL A 320 -13.96 -2.79 8.26
CA VAL A 320 -14.60 -2.55 6.94
C VAL A 320 -14.13 -3.61 5.95
N LEU A 321 -12.85 -3.96 6.03
CA LEU A 321 -12.23 -5.02 5.25
C LEU A 321 -11.79 -6.15 6.17
N ILE A 322 -12.14 -7.38 5.79
CA ILE A 322 -11.86 -8.60 6.54
C ILE A 322 -10.83 -9.40 5.74
N PRO A 323 -9.70 -9.81 6.36
CA PRO A 323 -8.78 -10.73 5.71
C PRO A 323 -9.47 -12.00 5.25
N THR A 324 -9.21 -12.44 4.03
CA THR A 324 -9.70 -13.73 3.54
C THR A 324 -9.12 -14.89 4.34
N GLU A 325 -9.73 -16.06 4.26
CA GLU A 325 -9.19 -17.28 4.85
C GLU A 325 -7.77 -17.58 4.29
N TYR A 326 -7.54 -17.24 3.03
CA TYR A 326 -6.23 -17.32 2.41
C TYR A 326 -5.19 -16.44 3.14
N ALA A 327 -5.44 -15.13 3.26
CA ALA A 327 -4.48 -14.21 3.88
C ALA A 327 -4.38 -14.41 5.41
N GLY A 328 -5.51 -14.67 6.07
CA GLY A 328 -5.57 -14.81 7.52
C GLY A 328 -4.97 -16.10 8.05
N ASN A 329 -5.07 -17.21 7.31
CA ASN A 329 -4.73 -18.53 7.80
C ASN A 329 -3.97 -19.42 6.81
N GLN A 330 -4.41 -19.56 5.54
CA GLN A 330 -3.91 -20.60 4.65
C GLN A 330 -2.46 -20.39 4.21
N ILE A 331 -2.06 -19.17 3.85
CA ILE A 331 -0.68 -18.89 3.41
C ILE A 331 0.37 -19.20 4.48
N TRP A 332 -0.01 -19.18 5.76
CA TRP A 332 0.86 -19.44 6.89
C TRP A 332 1.09 -20.93 7.15
N GLN A 333 0.40 -21.83 6.42
CA GLN A 333 0.52 -23.29 6.57
C GLN A 333 1.53 -23.89 5.59
N TYR A 334 2.37 -23.07 4.95
CA TYR A 334 3.43 -23.58 4.08
C TYR A 334 4.44 -24.38 4.90
N LYS A 335 4.55 -25.70 4.60
CA LYS A 335 5.40 -26.64 5.38
C LYS A 335 5.08 -26.55 6.89
N ASP A 336 6.05 -26.13 7.72
CA ASP A 336 5.91 -25.97 9.17
C ASP A 336 5.99 -24.51 9.65
N ASP A 337 5.68 -23.55 8.78
CA ASP A 337 5.81 -22.11 9.03
C ASP A 337 4.84 -21.58 10.08
N TRP A 338 3.70 -22.26 10.32
CA TRP A 338 2.69 -21.76 11.25
C TRP A 338 3.26 -21.27 12.59
N ASN A 339 4.23 -21.99 13.14
CA ASN A 339 4.86 -21.68 14.42
C ASN A 339 6.28 -21.08 14.27
N LYS A 340 6.81 -21.00 13.07
CA LYS A 340 8.20 -20.55 12.82
C LYS A 340 8.27 -19.16 12.25
N ASP A 341 7.39 -18.85 11.28
CA ASP A 341 7.38 -17.56 10.62
C ASP A 341 6.98 -16.47 11.62
N ILE A 342 7.91 -15.57 11.95
CA ILE A 342 7.66 -14.51 12.93
C ILE A 342 6.58 -13.54 12.48
N ARG A 343 6.33 -13.42 11.17
CA ARG A 343 5.24 -12.60 10.63
C ARG A 343 3.86 -13.13 11.02
N ASN A 344 3.77 -14.44 11.30
CA ASN A 344 2.58 -15.12 11.80
C ASN A 344 2.48 -15.15 13.33
N SER A 345 3.45 -14.58 14.04
CA SER A 345 3.46 -14.58 15.51
C SER A 345 2.27 -13.80 16.08
N GLN A 346 1.93 -14.04 17.35
CA GLN A 346 0.91 -13.25 18.07
C GLN A 346 1.23 -11.76 18.15
N TYR A 347 2.49 -11.38 17.96
CA TYR A 347 2.90 -9.98 17.91
C TYR A 347 2.47 -9.29 16.61
N ASN A 348 2.32 -10.06 15.54
CA ASN A 348 2.04 -9.56 14.20
C ASN A 348 0.61 -9.86 13.73
N ILE A 349 0.02 -10.99 14.14
CA ILE A 349 -1.36 -11.34 13.80
C ILE A 349 -2.08 -11.84 15.06
N GLN A 350 -3.07 -11.07 15.49
CA GLN A 350 -3.95 -11.49 16.59
C GLN A 350 -5.15 -12.25 16.04
N ARG A 351 -5.41 -13.43 16.59
CA ARG A 351 -6.55 -14.28 16.19
C ARG A 351 -7.46 -14.66 17.36
N VAL A 352 -7.01 -14.40 18.59
CA VAL A 352 -7.75 -14.73 19.81
C VAL A 352 -8.09 -13.45 20.54
N TYR A 353 -9.35 -13.29 20.91
CA TYR A 353 -9.88 -12.12 21.59
C TYR A 353 -10.58 -12.53 22.87
N TYR A 354 -10.58 -11.65 23.86
CA TYR A 354 -11.07 -11.94 25.19
C TYR A 354 -12.11 -10.92 25.64
N TRP A 355 -13.01 -11.36 26.52
CA TRP A 355 -13.85 -10.45 27.26
C TRP A 355 -13.01 -9.70 28.29
N VAL A 356 -12.95 -8.39 28.16
CA VAL A 356 -12.03 -7.53 28.93
C VAL A 356 -12.74 -6.58 29.90
N ASN A 357 -14.06 -6.57 29.92
CA ASN A 357 -14.83 -5.81 30.89
C ASN A 357 -15.00 -6.63 32.17
N HIS A 358 -14.48 -6.13 33.29
CA HIS A 358 -14.59 -6.79 34.62
C HIS A 358 -16.02 -7.00 35.10
N ALA A 359 -16.99 -6.25 34.57
CA ALA A 359 -18.42 -6.45 34.89
C ALA A 359 -19.01 -7.70 34.21
N SER A 360 -18.33 -8.24 33.18
CA SER A 360 -18.78 -9.45 32.51
C SER A 360 -18.43 -10.70 33.31
N LYS A 361 -19.36 -11.65 33.42
CA LYS A 361 -19.03 -12.98 33.95
C LYS A 361 -18.12 -13.80 33.07
N TYR A 362 -17.93 -13.37 31.81
CA TYR A 362 -17.00 -13.96 30.86
C TYR A 362 -15.61 -13.32 30.90
N TYR A 363 -15.37 -12.37 31.81
CA TYR A 363 -14.05 -11.71 31.91
C TYR A 363 -12.90 -12.70 31.87
N GLY A 364 -11.90 -12.42 31.04
CA GLY A 364 -10.73 -13.28 30.82
C GLY A 364 -10.98 -14.51 29.95
N GLN A 365 -12.20 -14.79 29.54
CA GLN A 365 -12.51 -15.90 28.64
C GLN A 365 -12.41 -15.47 27.18
N VAL A 366 -12.07 -16.42 26.31
CA VAL A 366 -12.06 -16.23 24.86
C VAL A 366 -13.47 -15.90 24.37
N ILE A 367 -13.56 -14.90 23.50
CA ILE A 367 -14.82 -14.53 22.85
C ILE A 367 -15.21 -15.63 21.86
N THR A 368 -16.38 -16.23 22.05
CA THR A 368 -16.98 -17.22 21.14
C THR A 368 -18.39 -16.79 20.78
N LYS A 369 -18.93 -17.38 19.71
CA LYS A 369 -20.35 -17.10 19.30
C LYS A 369 -21.33 -17.33 20.43
N GLU A 370 -21.07 -18.36 21.25
CA GLU A 370 -21.93 -18.73 22.38
C GLU A 370 -21.89 -17.73 23.53
N SER A 371 -20.83 -16.97 23.67
CA SER A 371 -20.66 -15.94 24.70
C SER A 371 -21.12 -14.54 24.26
N MET A 372 -21.48 -14.37 22.99
CA MET A 372 -21.94 -13.09 22.44
C MET A 372 -23.44 -12.92 22.56
N GLY A 373 -23.87 -11.67 22.74
CA GLY A 373 -25.31 -11.31 22.70
C GLY A 373 -25.87 -11.38 21.28
N ASP A 374 -25.08 -10.98 20.28
CA ASP A 374 -25.40 -11.12 18.85
C ASP A 374 -24.31 -11.89 18.11
N PRO A 375 -24.49 -13.20 17.85
CA PRO A 375 -23.53 -13.99 17.09
C PRO A 375 -23.41 -13.63 15.60
N SER A 376 -24.32 -12.86 15.03
CA SER A 376 -24.32 -12.50 13.61
C SER A 376 -23.12 -11.62 13.23
N VAL A 377 -22.65 -10.82 14.18
CA VAL A 377 -21.50 -9.92 13.98
C VAL A 377 -20.14 -10.58 14.28
N TYR A 378 -20.09 -11.90 14.49
CA TYR A 378 -18.88 -12.59 14.92
C TYR A 378 -17.69 -12.32 13.99
N TYR A 379 -17.84 -12.57 12.70
CA TYR A 379 -16.72 -12.44 11.75
C TYR A 379 -16.21 -11.00 11.61
N ARG A 380 -17.09 -10.01 11.70
CA ARG A 380 -16.71 -8.61 11.71
C ARG A 380 -15.93 -8.23 12.98
N SER A 381 -16.30 -8.82 14.09
CA SER A 381 -15.73 -8.46 15.38
C SER A 381 -14.52 -9.28 15.78
N ILE A 382 -14.39 -10.49 15.22
CA ILE A 382 -13.38 -11.50 15.58
C ILE A 382 -12.76 -12.08 14.30
N SER A 383 -11.99 -11.28 13.59
CA SER A 383 -11.16 -11.71 12.44
C SER A 383 -9.68 -11.59 12.80
N PRO A 384 -8.77 -12.21 12.03
CA PRO A 384 -7.33 -11.97 12.20
C PRO A 384 -7.01 -10.47 12.07
N ALA A 385 -6.37 -9.89 13.09
CA ALA A 385 -5.90 -8.51 13.08
C ALA A 385 -4.42 -8.46 12.75
N PHE A 386 -4.08 -7.83 11.62
CA PHE A 386 -2.70 -7.58 11.24
C PHE A 386 -2.20 -6.31 11.93
N LYS A 387 -1.29 -6.48 12.88
CA LYS A 387 -0.84 -5.39 13.74
C LYS A 387 0.07 -4.37 13.06
N LYS A 388 0.40 -4.58 11.80
CA LYS A 388 1.07 -3.57 10.96
C LYS A 388 0.35 -2.22 11.00
N ALA A 389 -0.98 -2.24 10.90
CA ALA A 389 -1.79 -1.03 10.91
C ALA A 389 -1.97 -0.45 12.32
N ALA A 390 -1.87 -1.26 13.37
CA ALA A 390 -1.99 -0.79 14.74
C ALA A 390 -0.71 -0.12 15.23
N SER A 391 -0.83 0.74 16.23
CA SER A 391 0.31 1.36 16.91
C SER A 391 0.32 0.95 18.38
N ALA A 392 1.51 0.75 18.96
CA ALA A 392 1.67 0.55 20.39
C ALA A 392 1.24 1.79 21.20
N VAL A 393 1.25 2.96 20.55
CA VAL A 393 0.80 4.23 21.12
C VAL A 393 -0.33 4.78 20.25
N HIS A 394 -1.53 4.85 20.82
CA HIS A 394 -2.70 5.39 20.14
C HIS A 394 -2.88 6.88 20.44
N HIS A 395 -2.50 7.74 19.52
CA HIS A 395 -2.78 9.18 19.62
C HIS A 395 -4.25 9.51 19.35
N GLY A 396 -4.92 8.75 18.49
CA GLY A 396 -6.29 9.03 18.03
C GLY A 396 -7.41 8.73 19.05
N MET A 397 -7.11 8.04 20.15
CA MET A 397 -8.09 7.77 21.21
C MET A 397 -8.10 8.82 22.30
N PHE A 398 -7.25 9.82 22.23
CA PHE A 398 -7.01 10.79 23.27
C PHE A 398 -7.42 12.20 22.84
N LYS A 399 -7.66 13.05 23.82
CA LYS A 399 -8.05 14.43 23.61
C LYS A 399 -6.89 15.21 22.99
N PHE A 400 -7.04 15.63 21.76
CA PHE A 400 -6.25 16.72 21.20
C PHE A 400 -7.04 18.02 21.36
N ASP A 401 -6.43 19.05 21.91
CA ASP A 401 -7.04 20.38 22.13
C ASP A 401 -8.42 20.36 22.80
N GLY A 402 -8.64 19.44 23.72
CA GLY A 402 -9.92 19.33 24.44
C GLY A 402 -11.08 18.72 23.63
N GLN A 403 -10.86 18.33 22.39
CA GLN A 403 -11.87 17.64 21.58
C GLN A 403 -11.67 16.13 21.62
N ASN A 404 -12.78 15.38 21.73
CA ASN A 404 -12.75 13.93 21.60
C ASN A 404 -12.64 13.59 20.11
N TYR A 405 -11.48 13.10 19.65
CA TYR A 405 -11.36 12.49 18.34
C TYR A 405 -11.88 11.06 18.40
N ASP A 406 -13.12 10.87 17.94
CA ASP A 406 -13.77 9.55 17.87
C ASP A 406 -13.45 8.82 16.55
N GLY A 407 -12.55 9.37 15.76
CA GLY A 407 -12.31 8.92 14.39
C GLY A 407 -11.45 7.67 14.24
N GLY A 408 -10.74 7.18 15.27
CA GLY A 408 -9.85 6.02 15.16
C GLY A 408 -8.68 6.25 14.19
N GLY A 409 -8.30 7.51 13.94
CA GLY A 409 -7.14 7.85 13.12
C GLY A 409 -5.84 7.65 13.88
N ILE A 410 -4.83 7.17 13.19
CA ILE A 410 -3.45 7.13 13.66
C ILE A 410 -2.59 8.04 12.78
N TYR A 411 -1.50 8.51 13.31
CA TYR A 411 -0.59 9.47 12.66
C TYR A 411 0.80 8.87 12.56
N LYS A 412 0.88 7.64 12.08
CA LYS A 412 2.15 6.99 11.80
C LYS A 412 2.41 6.96 10.30
N ASP A 413 3.66 6.98 9.94
CA ASP A 413 4.10 6.84 8.57
C ASP A 413 3.70 5.49 7.98
N TRP A 414 3.71 5.40 6.64
CA TRP A 414 3.41 4.16 5.96
C TRP A 414 4.33 3.92 4.78
N TYR A 415 4.70 2.67 4.56
CA TYR A 415 5.53 2.30 3.41
C TYR A 415 4.78 2.44 2.10
N ILE A 416 5.41 3.12 1.15
CA ILE A 416 5.06 3.05 -0.27
C ILE A 416 5.98 2.05 -0.97
N MET A 417 7.26 1.99 -0.55
CA MET A 417 8.27 1.07 -1.07
C MET A 417 9.18 0.57 0.05
N ARG A 418 9.43 -0.73 0.07
CA ARG A 418 10.29 -1.38 1.07
C ARG A 418 11.17 -2.47 0.46
N LEU A 419 12.38 -2.66 0.99
CA LEU A 419 13.41 -3.56 0.46
C LEU A 419 12.96 -5.02 0.18
N PRO A 420 12.15 -5.70 1.00
CA PRO A 420 11.67 -7.04 0.67
C PRO A 420 10.95 -7.13 -0.69
N GLU A 421 10.24 -6.08 -1.09
CA GLU A 421 9.61 -6.06 -2.40
C GLU A 421 10.63 -6.09 -3.53
N VAL A 422 11.77 -5.41 -3.37
CA VAL A 422 12.86 -5.45 -4.37
C VAL A 422 13.41 -6.87 -4.54
N TYR A 423 13.58 -7.62 -3.43
CA TYR A 423 13.95 -9.03 -3.50
C TYR A 423 12.92 -9.87 -4.25
N LEU A 424 11.63 -9.68 -3.96
CA LEU A 424 10.55 -10.46 -4.58
C LEU A 424 10.36 -10.10 -6.06
N LEU A 425 10.57 -8.83 -6.45
CA LEU A 425 10.62 -8.40 -7.86
C LEU A 425 11.82 -9.01 -8.57
N ARG A 426 13.01 -9.05 -7.94
CA ARG A 426 14.17 -9.68 -8.55
C ARG A 426 14.00 -11.21 -8.69
N ALA A 427 13.33 -11.85 -7.71
CA ALA A 427 12.94 -13.25 -7.82
C ALA A 427 12.00 -13.49 -9.01
N GLU A 428 11.04 -12.59 -9.26
CA GLU A 428 10.16 -12.65 -10.43
C GLU A 428 10.95 -12.50 -11.74
N ALA A 429 11.91 -11.57 -11.79
CA ALA A 429 12.79 -11.42 -12.94
C ALA A 429 13.65 -12.68 -13.20
N TYR A 430 14.20 -13.30 -12.16
CA TYR A 430 14.91 -14.57 -12.28
C TYR A 430 14.00 -15.71 -12.73
N LEU A 431 12.76 -15.76 -12.23
CA LEU A 431 11.75 -16.70 -12.72
C LEU A 431 11.50 -16.51 -14.23
N GLY A 432 11.37 -15.26 -14.69
CA GLY A 432 11.23 -14.93 -16.11
C GLY A 432 12.41 -15.39 -16.97
N LYS A 433 13.62 -15.48 -16.37
CA LYS A 433 14.85 -16.02 -17.00
C LYS A 433 14.99 -17.54 -16.88
N ASN A 434 14.04 -18.25 -16.27
CA ASN A 434 14.17 -19.66 -15.88
C ASN A 434 15.33 -19.93 -14.88
N ASP A 435 15.77 -18.95 -14.13
CA ASP A 435 16.83 -19.08 -13.13
C ASP A 435 16.23 -19.29 -11.73
N MET A 436 15.72 -20.50 -11.49
CA MET A 436 15.05 -20.87 -10.24
C MET A 436 15.99 -20.86 -9.04
N LEU A 437 17.30 -21.00 -9.26
CA LEU A 437 18.28 -20.99 -8.17
C LEU A 437 18.38 -19.60 -7.54
N HIS A 438 18.55 -18.58 -8.35
CA HIS A 438 18.63 -17.20 -7.87
C HIS A 438 17.28 -16.68 -7.41
N ALA A 439 16.18 -17.07 -8.07
CA ALA A 439 14.83 -16.75 -7.60
C ALA A 439 14.57 -17.30 -6.19
N ALA A 440 14.91 -18.57 -5.93
CA ALA A 440 14.80 -19.16 -4.60
C ALA A 440 15.69 -18.45 -3.57
N ALA A 441 16.90 -18.02 -3.96
CA ALA A 441 17.81 -17.30 -3.08
C ALA A 441 17.23 -15.96 -2.62
N ASP A 442 16.59 -15.20 -3.52
CA ASP A 442 15.95 -13.92 -3.20
C ASP A 442 14.71 -14.11 -2.31
N ILE A 443 13.86 -15.09 -2.62
CA ILE A 443 12.72 -15.43 -1.75
C ILE A 443 13.24 -15.83 -0.36
N ASN A 444 14.31 -16.61 -0.29
CA ASN A 444 14.89 -17.06 0.96
C ASN A 444 15.59 -15.93 1.74
N ALA A 445 16.05 -14.87 1.13
CA ALA A 445 16.52 -13.70 1.85
C ALA A 445 15.39 -13.13 2.75
N VAL A 446 14.19 -12.96 2.19
CA VAL A 446 13.02 -12.50 2.93
C VAL A 446 12.57 -13.52 3.97
N ARG A 447 12.49 -14.80 3.60
CA ARG A 447 12.05 -15.89 4.48
C ARG A 447 13.00 -16.15 5.65
N ASN A 448 14.31 -16.05 5.42
CA ASN A 448 15.32 -16.20 6.47
C ASN A 448 15.21 -15.08 7.52
N ARG A 449 14.98 -13.81 7.09
CA ARG A 449 14.70 -12.72 8.02
C ARG A 449 13.46 -13.01 8.86
N ALA A 450 12.44 -13.59 8.24
CA ALA A 450 11.19 -13.98 8.89
C ALA A 450 11.30 -15.31 9.68
N GLN A 451 12.46 -15.97 9.72
CA GLN A 451 12.69 -17.28 10.34
C GLN A 451 11.79 -18.39 9.75
N ALA A 452 11.24 -18.17 8.56
CA ALA A 452 10.38 -19.11 7.85
C ALA A 452 11.20 -20.23 7.18
N THR A 453 10.55 -21.34 6.89
CA THR A 453 11.18 -22.49 6.23
C THR A 453 11.62 -22.13 4.81
N PRO A 454 12.90 -22.32 4.43
CA PRO A 454 13.37 -21.98 3.09
C PRO A 454 12.64 -22.74 1.98
N VAL A 455 12.48 -22.09 0.83
CA VAL A 455 12.01 -22.71 -0.42
C VAL A 455 13.20 -23.33 -1.16
N ILE A 456 12.94 -24.39 -1.93
CA ILE A 456 13.92 -24.97 -2.85
C ILE A 456 13.65 -24.48 -4.28
N PRO A 457 14.65 -24.48 -5.19
CA PRO A 457 14.46 -24.01 -6.56
C PRO A 457 13.28 -24.68 -7.28
N GLY A 458 13.02 -25.96 -7.01
CA GLY A 458 11.89 -26.69 -7.60
C GLY A 458 10.50 -26.24 -7.15
N ASP A 459 10.38 -25.49 -6.06
CA ASP A 459 9.11 -24.96 -5.56
C ASP A 459 8.76 -23.62 -6.25
N VAL A 460 9.74 -22.95 -6.87
CA VAL A 460 9.60 -21.57 -7.36
C VAL A 460 8.69 -21.51 -8.58
N ASN A 461 7.63 -20.74 -8.45
CA ASN A 461 6.70 -20.35 -9.50
C ASN A 461 6.07 -19.01 -9.12
N ILE A 462 5.28 -18.45 -10.03
CA ILE A 462 4.67 -17.12 -9.79
C ILE A 462 3.68 -17.14 -8.61
N ASP A 463 2.96 -18.25 -8.39
CA ASP A 463 2.01 -18.35 -7.29
C ASP A 463 2.73 -18.35 -5.93
N LEU A 464 3.88 -19.04 -5.83
CA LEU A 464 4.72 -18.99 -4.63
C LEU A 464 5.26 -17.57 -4.34
N ILE A 465 5.67 -16.84 -5.39
CA ILE A 465 6.09 -15.43 -5.24
C ILE A 465 4.91 -14.58 -4.78
N LEU A 466 3.72 -14.77 -5.32
CA LEU A 466 2.51 -14.05 -4.90
C LEU A 466 2.09 -14.38 -3.47
N ASP A 467 2.24 -15.64 -3.05
CA ASP A 467 2.04 -16.05 -1.65
C ASP A 467 3.04 -15.37 -0.72
N GLU A 468 4.32 -15.29 -1.13
CA GLU A 468 5.35 -14.62 -0.31
C GLU A 468 5.14 -13.11 -0.26
N ARG A 469 4.71 -12.48 -1.36
CA ARG A 469 4.28 -11.07 -1.38
C ARG A 469 3.09 -10.86 -0.43
N ALA A 470 2.09 -11.73 -0.43
CA ALA A 470 0.95 -11.64 0.48
C ALA A 470 1.36 -11.78 1.96
N ARG A 471 2.34 -12.65 2.30
CA ARG A 471 2.87 -12.76 3.68
C ARG A 471 3.62 -11.51 4.10
N GLU A 472 4.49 -11.02 3.23
CA GLU A 472 5.42 -9.93 3.55
C GLU A 472 4.77 -8.55 3.42
N LEU A 473 4.00 -8.32 2.35
CA LEU A 473 3.59 -7.01 1.90
C LEU A 473 2.08 -6.76 2.02
N TYR A 474 1.32 -7.65 2.69
CA TYR A 474 -0.10 -7.40 2.96
C TYR A 474 -0.29 -6.03 3.60
N MET A 475 -1.24 -5.25 3.13
CA MET A 475 -1.51 -3.86 3.50
C MET A 475 -0.44 -2.83 3.07
N GLU A 476 0.64 -3.25 2.39
CA GLU A 476 1.71 -2.37 1.91
C GLU A 476 1.73 -2.28 0.38
N GLU A 477 1.75 -3.43 -0.31
CA GLU A 477 1.75 -3.43 -1.77
C GLU A 477 0.38 -3.09 -2.35
N PHE A 478 0.38 -2.49 -3.53
CA PHE A 478 -0.82 -2.31 -4.34
C PHE A 478 -1.19 -3.64 -5.02
N ARG A 479 -1.76 -4.55 -4.25
CA ARG A 479 -2.03 -5.96 -4.63
C ARG A 479 -2.91 -6.09 -5.86
N LEU A 480 -3.91 -5.23 -6.00
CA LEU A 480 -4.78 -5.18 -7.19
C LEU A 480 -3.96 -4.92 -8.45
N SER A 481 -3.08 -3.91 -8.41
CA SER A 481 -2.19 -3.57 -9.52
C SER A 481 -1.28 -4.75 -9.89
N THR A 482 -0.71 -5.45 -8.89
CA THR A 482 0.12 -6.65 -9.10
C THR A 482 -0.67 -7.78 -9.78
N LEU A 483 -1.88 -8.08 -9.31
CA LEU A 483 -2.72 -9.14 -9.89
C LEU A 483 -3.17 -8.79 -11.32
N MET A 484 -3.54 -7.53 -11.57
CA MET A 484 -3.91 -7.05 -12.91
C MET A 484 -2.72 -7.08 -13.87
N ARG A 485 -1.53 -6.67 -13.43
CA ARG A 485 -0.29 -6.74 -14.20
C ARG A 485 0.00 -8.17 -14.68
N LEU A 486 -0.21 -9.13 -13.80
CA LEU A 486 0.00 -10.55 -14.07
C LEU A 486 -1.18 -11.23 -14.78
N GLY A 487 -2.32 -10.55 -14.98
CA GLY A 487 -3.53 -11.12 -15.54
C GLY A 487 -4.18 -12.18 -14.64
N LYS A 488 -3.98 -12.09 -13.32
CA LYS A 488 -4.41 -13.08 -12.32
C LYS A 488 -5.58 -12.63 -11.44
N LEU A 489 -6.10 -11.42 -11.61
CA LEU A 489 -7.15 -10.91 -10.72
C LEU A 489 -8.39 -11.82 -10.70
N ALA A 490 -8.96 -12.12 -11.87
CA ALA A 490 -10.16 -12.98 -11.98
C ALA A 490 -9.94 -14.35 -11.32
N GLU A 491 -8.80 -15.00 -11.60
CA GLU A 491 -8.43 -16.30 -11.04
C GLU A 491 -8.34 -16.24 -9.52
N TYR A 492 -7.61 -15.26 -8.98
CA TYR A 492 -7.30 -15.15 -7.55
C TYR A 492 -8.53 -14.75 -6.74
N VAL A 493 -9.35 -13.83 -7.23
CA VAL A 493 -10.62 -13.47 -6.59
C VAL A 493 -11.53 -14.70 -6.49
N MET A 494 -11.76 -15.42 -7.59
CA MET A 494 -12.62 -16.61 -7.57
C MET A 494 -12.07 -17.73 -6.68
N LYS A 495 -10.75 -17.82 -6.54
CA LYS A 495 -10.09 -18.88 -5.78
C LYS A 495 -10.04 -18.59 -4.27
N TYR A 496 -9.84 -17.33 -3.87
CA TYR A 496 -9.48 -16.99 -2.51
C TYR A 496 -10.43 -16.02 -1.81
N ASN A 497 -11.23 -15.23 -2.56
CA ASN A 497 -12.15 -14.30 -1.93
C ASN A 497 -13.35 -15.02 -1.34
N ASN A 498 -13.56 -14.87 -0.03
CA ASN A 498 -14.62 -15.58 0.68
C ASN A 498 -16.02 -15.27 0.15
N VAL A 499 -16.29 -14.04 -0.28
CA VAL A 499 -17.58 -13.63 -0.86
C VAL A 499 -17.76 -14.23 -2.23
N ALA A 500 -16.73 -14.15 -3.08
CA ALA A 500 -16.76 -14.73 -4.43
C ALA A 500 -17.00 -16.24 -4.39
N ILE A 501 -16.34 -16.95 -3.45
CA ILE A 501 -16.53 -18.39 -3.24
C ILE A 501 -17.95 -18.69 -2.76
N ARG A 502 -18.44 -17.99 -1.74
CA ARG A 502 -19.77 -18.17 -1.16
C ARG A 502 -20.87 -17.93 -2.19
N ASP A 503 -20.75 -16.86 -2.97
CA ASP A 503 -21.77 -16.42 -3.93
C ASP A 503 -21.60 -17.01 -5.32
N GLY A 504 -20.54 -17.81 -5.51
CA GLY A 504 -20.27 -18.52 -6.76
C GLY A 504 -20.02 -17.60 -7.95
N TRP A 505 -19.22 -16.54 -7.74
CA TRP A 505 -18.91 -15.57 -8.80
C TRP A 505 -18.29 -16.24 -10.02
N LYS A 506 -18.60 -15.70 -11.18
CA LYS A 506 -18.06 -16.10 -12.47
C LYS A 506 -17.45 -14.88 -13.14
N LEU A 507 -16.17 -14.67 -12.88
CA LEU A 507 -15.39 -13.59 -13.47
C LEU A 507 -14.64 -14.13 -14.69
N ASP A 508 -14.71 -13.43 -15.80
CA ASP A 508 -13.83 -13.69 -16.93
C ASP A 508 -12.63 -12.73 -16.94
N ASN A 509 -11.71 -12.94 -17.85
CA ASN A 509 -10.44 -12.22 -17.87
C ASN A 509 -10.55 -10.74 -18.22
N HIS A 510 -11.72 -10.21 -18.62
CA HIS A 510 -11.83 -8.77 -18.90
C HIS A 510 -11.57 -7.93 -17.63
N VAL A 511 -11.98 -8.43 -16.45
CA VAL A 511 -11.75 -7.73 -15.18
C VAL A 511 -10.26 -7.59 -14.81
N ASN A 512 -9.34 -8.27 -15.51
CA ASN A 512 -7.90 -8.03 -15.37
C ASN A 512 -7.45 -6.67 -15.92
N LYS A 513 -8.38 -5.90 -16.52
CA LYS A 513 -8.20 -4.48 -16.84
C LYS A 513 -9.43 -3.71 -16.40
N LEU A 514 -9.24 -2.49 -15.90
CA LEU A 514 -10.33 -1.60 -15.57
C LEU A 514 -10.91 -0.95 -16.83
N PRO A 515 -12.20 -0.56 -16.80
CA PRO A 515 -12.80 0.23 -17.87
C PRO A 515 -12.22 1.64 -17.92
N ILE A 516 -12.06 2.19 -19.13
CA ILE A 516 -11.84 3.62 -19.31
C ILE A 516 -13.12 4.34 -18.87
N PRO A 517 -13.06 5.39 -18.04
CA PRO A 517 -14.25 6.09 -17.58
C PRO A 517 -15.08 6.67 -18.73
N ASN A 518 -16.40 6.46 -18.71
CA ASN A 518 -17.30 6.97 -19.73
C ASN A 518 -17.22 8.48 -19.88
N TYR A 519 -17.07 9.21 -18.76
CA TYR A 519 -16.92 10.65 -18.77
C TYR A 519 -15.76 11.12 -19.68
N ASP A 520 -14.60 10.45 -19.60
CA ASP A 520 -13.44 10.80 -20.43
C ASP A 520 -13.64 10.42 -21.90
N ILE A 521 -14.30 9.28 -22.16
CA ILE A 521 -14.65 8.87 -23.53
C ILE A 521 -15.58 9.90 -24.17
N GLU A 522 -16.63 10.32 -23.47
CA GLU A 522 -17.62 11.28 -23.97
C GLU A 522 -17.05 12.71 -24.12
N ALA A 523 -16.18 13.12 -23.19
CA ALA A 523 -15.50 14.41 -23.27
C ALA A 523 -14.53 14.50 -24.44
N ASN A 524 -14.00 13.37 -24.93
CA ASN A 524 -12.98 13.32 -25.99
C ASN A 524 -13.59 13.42 -27.41
N THR A 525 -14.23 14.52 -27.71
CA THR A 525 -15.13 14.69 -28.89
C THR A 525 -14.43 14.77 -30.25
N LYS A 526 -13.09 14.93 -30.31
CA LYS A 526 -12.33 15.13 -31.55
C LYS A 526 -11.50 13.92 -31.98
N ALA A 527 -11.41 12.89 -31.13
CA ALA A 527 -10.80 11.61 -31.46
C ALA A 527 -11.52 10.48 -30.71
N LYS A 528 -11.41 9.26 -31.22
CA LYS A 528 -11.98 8.10 -30.52
C LYS A 528 -11.05 7.66 -29.39
N LEU A 529 -11.55 7.67 -28.17
CA LEU A 529 -10.92 7.01 -27.03
C LEU A 529 -11.61 5.65 -26.84
N GLU A 530 -10.93 4.57 -27.21
CA GLU A 530 -11.56 3.24 -27.23
C GLU A 530 -11.61 2.62 -25.84
N GLN A 531 -12.75 1.95 -25.53
CA GLN A 531 -12.94 1.21 -24.29
C GLN A 531 -12.10 -0.07 -24.27
N ASN A 532 -11.82 -0.60 -23.08
CA ASN A 532 -11.25 -1.93 -22.92
C ASN A 532 -12.27 -3.02 -23.27
N PRO A 533 -11.84 -4.13 -23.88
CA PRO A 533 -12.75 -5.23 -24.22
C PRO A 533 -13.49 -5.76 -22.99
N GLY A 534 -14.80 -5.96 -23.13
CA GLY A 534 -15.67 -6.47 -22.07
C GLY A 534 -16.50 -5.42 -21.35
N TYR A 535 -16.23 -4.11 -21.61
CA TYR A 535 -16.95 -2.96 -21.04
C TYR A 535 -17.67 -2.15 -22.09
#